data_d6e2cd6c502dd56b0e9c15e7d6b7a9aa
#
_entry.id   d6e2cd6c502dd56b0e9c15e7d6b7a9aa
#
_cell.length_a   1.000
_cell.length_b   1.000
_cell.length_c   1.000
_cell.angle_alpha   90.00
_cell.angle_beta   90.00
_cell.angle_gamma   90.00
#
_symmetry.space_group_name_H-M   'P 1'
#
loop_
_entity.id
_entity.type
_entity.pdbx_description
1 polymer ?
#
loop_
_entity_poly.entity_id
_entity_poly.type
_entity_poly.pdbx_seq_one_letter_code
_entity_poly.pdbx_strand_id
1 'polypeptide(L)'
;MVWSNAVGTRRQRLFGASLLAGATAATTLTCPAAQADTMLIAGGTFYSFFDHVPYFPVKAAAGDIGRWFRSADDGWQVVDYPASFWPLPSLASPTAGRSIAIGTDNVVDAVNRSDGTVVVVGLSQGSVVADGAMAKLDADPNGPDRGRVRFIVFGDPQRGVAKLVPEGTYIPLLDWRATAPTETKYDVDVIVGEYDPLSDYPDRPWNLVTDANAALGMAYVHTQLGVSKPDDLQEVSRETNSKGGTTTTYLDAAENLPLTRPLRDVGVPDALVDKADEVLRPVVDAGYSRKDKAGDTRPYIYRGQLVRATSSGVKSVVATPQRVGPQKLSSSIRAEVAKIADKVTHRTTRAVGGTSKATAGDGSD
;
A
#
# COMPACT_ATOMS: atom_id res chain seq x y z
N MET A 1 -37.89 31.38 -20.80
CA MET A 1 -37.61 31.37 -19.35
C MET A 1 -36.20 30.89 -19.18
N VAL A 2 -35.33 31.80 -18.83
CA VAL A 2 -33.86 31.58 -18.71
C VAL A 2 -33.56 31.40 -17.23
N TRP A 3 -32.89 30.33 -16.85
CA TRP A 3 -32.31 30.17 -15.52
C TRP A 3 -30.80 30.30 -15.61
N SER A 4 -30.29 31.31 -14.90
CA SER A 4 -28.90 31.70 -14.77
C SER A 4 -28.20 30.87 -13.71
N ASN A 5 -27.04 30.29 -14.06
CA ASN A 5 -26.11 29.65 -13.13
C ASN A 5 -25.23 30.69 -12.44
N ALA A 6 -25.30 30.75 -11.13
CA ALA A 6 -24.38 31.54 -10.31
C ALA A 6 -23.14 30.69 -9.95
N VAL A 7 -22.00 31.10 -10.46
CA VAL A 7 -20.68 30.56 -10.12
C VAL A 7 -20.16 31.27 -8.88
N GLY A 8 -19.98 30.53 -7.78
CA GLY A 8 -19.39 31.03 -6.55
C GLY A 8 -17.87 31.07 -6.63
N THR A 9 -17.30 32.25 -6.63
CA THR A 9 -15.86 32.50 -6.57
C THR A 9 -15.31 32.29 -5.17
N ARG A 10 -14.46 31.31 -4.96
CA ARG A 10 -13.63 31.14 -3.75
C ARG A 10 -12.50 32.15 -3.73
N ARG A 11 -12.46 32.99 -2.72
CA ARG A 11 -11.35 33.93 -2.46
C ARG A 11 -10.10 33.17 -2.00
N GLN A 12 -9.04 33.22 -2.81
CA GLN A 12 -7.69 32.83 -2.41
C GLN A 12 -7.10 33.87 -1.46
N ARG A 13 -6.61 33.42 -0.29
CA ARG A 13 -5.75 34.22 0.57
C ARG A 13 -4.31 34.00 0.15
N LEU A 14 -3.68 35.03 -0.36
CA LEU A 14 -2.26 35.10 -0.66
C LEU A 14 -1.47 35.17 0.64
N PHE A 15 -0.66 34.16 0.93
CA PHE A 15 0.49 34.28 1.82
C PHE A 15 1.75 34.24 0.96
N GLY A 16 2.51 35.34 1.02
CA GLY A 16 3.77 35.45 0.31
C GLY A 16 4.83 34.56 0.96
N ALA A 17 5.47 33.73 0.14
CA ALA A 17 6.74 33.10 0.46
C ALA A 17 7.65 33.23 -0.77
N SER A 18 8.89 33.62 -0.52
CA SER A 18 9.92 33.98 -1.47
C SER A 18 10.26 32.87 -2.45
N LEU A 19 10.30 33.20 -3.74
CA LEU A 19 10.71 32.37 -4.83
C LEU A 19 12.20 32.04 -4.75
N LEU A 20 12.53 30.76 -4.57
CA LEU A 20 13.69 30.15 -5.16
C LEU A 20 13.18 29.34 -6.37
N ALA A 21 13.43 29.83 -7.54
CA ALA A 21 13.06 29.20 -8.79
C ALA A 21 13.95 27.99 -9.05
N GLY A 22 13.51 26.81 -8.55
CA GLY A 22 13.91 25.53 -9.10
C GLY A 22 12.90 25.18 -10.18
N ALA A 23 13.29 25.17 -11.43
CA ALA A 23 12.48 24.62 -12.50
C ALA A 23 12.32 23.10 -12.29
N THR A 24 11.29 22.70 -11.56
CA THR A 24 10.78 21.34 -11.62
C THR A 24 10.11 21.21 -12.97
N ALA A 25 10.82 20.60 -13.94
CA ALA A 25 10.18 20.05 -15.11
C ALA A 25 9.10 19.09 -14.59
N ALA A 26 7.84 19.45 -14.74
CA ALA A 26 6.74 18.52 -14.64
C ALA A 26 6.96 17.50 -15.77
N THR A 27 7.66 16.41 -15.46
CA THR A 27 7.67 15.23 -16.32
C THR A 27 6.25 14.69 -16.23
N THR A 28 5.45 15.00 -17.22
CA THR A 28 4.21 14.26 -17.48
C THR A 28 4.59 12.79 -17.45
N LEU A 29 3.97 12.03 -16.55
CA LEU A 29 4.05 10.57 -16.53
C LEU A 29 3.50 10.06 -17.88
N THR A 30 4.33 10.07 -18.91
CA THR A 30 4.10 9.23 -20.07
C THR A 30 4.45 7.82 -19.59
N CYS A 31 3.47 7.13 -19.04
CA CYS A 31 3.64 5.75 -18.63
C CYS A 31 4.04 4.93 -19.87
N PRO A 32 5.28 4.40 -19.95
CA PRO A 32 5.70 3.63 -21.11
C PRO A 32 4.86 2.38 -21.33
N ALA A 33 4.11 1.96 -20.31
CA ALA A 33 3.14 0.88 -20.39
C ALA A 33 2.02 1.13 -21.42
N ALA A 34 1.73 2.40 -21.75
CA ALA A 34 0.76 2.73 -22.80
C ALA A 34 1.15 2.25 -24.20
N GLN A 35 2.41 1.80 -24.37
CA GLN A 35 2.94 1.33 -25.66
C GLN A 35 3.36 -0.16 -25.64
N ALA A 36 3.11 -0.89 -24.55
CA ALA A 36 3.45 -2.30 -24.49
C ALA A 36 2.48 -3.14 -25.31
N ASP A 37 2.98 -4.14 -26.05
CA ASP A 37 2.19 -5.03 -26.87
C ASP A 37 1.41 -6.06 -26.02
N THR A 38 1.97 -6.43 -24.85
CA THR A 38 1.38 -7.40 -23.92
C THR A 38 1.52 -6.91 -22.48
N MET A 39 0.44 -7.03 -21.69
CA MET A 39 0.48 -6.85 -20.25
C MET A 39 0.16 -8.17 -19.54
N LEU A 40 1.05 -8.61 -18.66
CA LEU A 40 0.92 -9.80 -17.83
C LEU A 40 0.67 -9.37 -16.38
N ILE A 41 -0.39 -9.87 -15.76
CA ILE A 41 -0.79 -9.50 -14.40
C ILE A 41 -0.68 -10.71 -13.48
N ALA A 42 0.21 -10.65 -12.48
CA ALA A 42 0.25 -11.55 -11.35
C ALA A 42 -0.57 -10.96 -10.19
N GLY A 43 -1.73 -11.55 -9.93
CA GLY A 43 -2.67 -11.08 -8.90
C GLY A 43 -2.14 -11.28 -7.48
N GLY A 44 -2.77 -10.62 -6.50
CA GLY A 44 -2.47 -10.79 -5.08
C GLY A 44 -2.94 -12.13 -4.52
N THR A 45 -2.65 -12.38 -3.23
CA THR A 45 -3.12 -13.59 -2.53
C THR A 45 -4.64 -13.73 -2.65
N PHE A 46 -5.08 -14.94 -2.96
CA PHE A 46 -6.50 -15.31 -3.15
C PHE A 46 -7.22 -14.60 -4.30
N TYR A 47 -6.52 -14.02 -5.26
CA TYR A 47 -7.20 -13.33 -6.36
C TYR A 47 -8.24 -14.23 -7.08
N SER A 48 -7.94 -15.52 -7.26
CA SER A 48 -8.88 -16.47 -7.88
C SER A 48 -10.03 -16.90 -6.96
N PHE A 49 -9.82 -16.86 -5.62
CA PHE A 49 -10.85 -17.16 -4.64
C PHE A 49 -11.85 -16.01 -4.50
N PHE A 50 -11.36 -14.77 -4.47
CA PHE A 50 -12.20 -13.59 -4.33
C PHE A 50 -13.04 -13.27 -5.58
N ASP A 51 -12.72 -13.85 -6.73
CA ASP A 51 -13.56 -13.78 -7.92
C ASP A 51 -14.98 -14.32 -7.69
N HIS A 52 -15.16 -15.18 -6.69
CA HIS A 52 -16.46 -15.76 -6.32
C HIS A 52 -17.12 -15.08 -5.12
N VAL A 53 -16.46 -14.09 -4.51
CA VAL A 53 -17.00 -13.34 -3.38
C VAL A 53 -17.47 -11.97 -3.87
N PRO A 54 -18.78 -11.63 -3.76
CA PRO A 54 -19.36 -10.41 -4.37
C PRO A 54 -18.75 -9.08 -3.91
N TYR A 55 -18.04 -9.09 -2.78
CA TYR A 55 -17.46 -7.89 -2.15
C TYR A 55 -15.98 -7.63 -2.50
N PHE A 56 -15.31 -8.53 -3.23
CA PHE A 56 -13.91 -8.35 -3.61
C PHE A 56 -13.74 -8.59 -5.11
N PRO A 57 -13.97 -7.59 -5.94
CA PRO A 57 -13.85 -7.73 -7.39
C PRO A 57 -12.36 -7.76 -7.83
N VAL A 58 -11.66 -8.86 -7.55
CA VAL A 58 -10.22 -8.99 -7.89
C VAL A 58 -10.00 -9.01 -9.41
N LYS A 59 -10.94 -9.56 -10.17
CA LYS A 59 -10.92 -9.43 -11.65
C LYS A 59 -11.17 -7.99 -12.09
N ALA A 60 -12.06 -7.27 -11.40
CA ALA A 60 -12.25 -5.86 -11.66
C ALA A 60 -10.99 -5.06 -11.32
N ALA A 61 -10.33 -5.34 -10.19
CA ALA A 61 -9.05 -4.71 -9.82
C ALA A 61 -7.95 -5.04 -10.85
N ALA A 62 -7.82 -6.28 -11.29
CA ALA A 62 -6.89 -6.65 -12.36
C ALA A 62 -7.23 -5.95 -13.69
N GLY A 63 -8.53 -5.86 -14.03
CA GLY A 63 -9.01 -5.12 -15.20
C GLY A 63 -8.81 -3.61 -15.05
N ASP A 64 -8.95 -3.06 -13.86
CA ASP A 64 -8.71 -1.65 -13.57
C ASP A 64 -7.21 -1.33 -13.64
N ILE A 65 -6.34 -2.16 -13.12
CA ILE A 65 -4.88 -2.06 -13.31
C ILE A 65 -4.54 -2.13 -14.79
N GLY A 66 -5.13 -3.05 -15.55
CA GLY A 66 -4.96 -3.15 -17.00
C GLY A 66 -5.38 -1.88 -17.72
N ARG A 67 -6.53 -1.30 -17.36
CA ARG A 67 -7.02 -0.03 -17.91
C ARG A 67 -6.19 1.18 -17.50
N TRP A 68 -5.55 1.10 -16.36
CA TRP A 68 -4.70 2.17 -15.84
C TRP A 68 -3.45 2.40 -16.69
N PHE A 69 -2.91 1.30 -17.26
CA PHE A 69 -1.68 1.35 -18.05
C PHE A 69 -1.91 1.26 -19.57
N ARG A 70 -3.15 1.00 -20.00
CA ARG A 70 -3.51 0.82 -21.44
C ARG A 70 -4.89 1.37 -21.74
N SER A 71 -5.12 1.72 -23.02
CA SER A 71 -6.48 1.90 -23.52
C SER A 71 -7.26 0.57 -23.41
N ALA A 72 -8.55 0.64 -23.14
CA ALA A 72 -9.40 -0.48 -22.72
C ALA A 72 -9.45 -1.71 -23.67
N ASP A 73 -8.94 -1.59 -24.88
CA ASP A 73 -9.10 -2.58 -25.96
C ASP A 73 -7.87 -3.50 -26.16
N ASP A 74 -6.76 -3.28 -25.46
CA ASP A 74 -5.51 -3.98 -25.71
C ASP A 74 -5.22 -5.10 -24.68
N GLY A 75 -5.05 -6.32 -25.18
CA GLY A 75 -4.89 -7.56 -24.45
C GLY A 75 -4.02 -7.55 -23.20
N TRP A 76 -4.64 -7.51 -22.04
CA TRP A 76 -4.02 -7.91 -20.80
C TRP A 76 -4.33 -9.38 -20.49
N GLN A 77 -3.42 -10.06 -19.82
CA GLN A 77 -3.54 -11.46 -19.44
C GLN A 77 -3.22 -11.62 -17.96
N VAL A 78 -4.11 -12.28 -17.21
CA VAL A 78 -3.79 -12.73 -15.86
C VAL A 78 -2.94 -13.99 -15.96
N VAL A 79 -1.78 -13.97 -15.30
CA VAL A 79 -0.92 -15.16 -15.17
C VAL A 79 -1.45 -16.02 -14.04
N ASP A 80 -1.89 -17.24 -14.38
CA ASP A 80 -2.45 -18.16 -13.40
C ASP A 80 -1.36 -18.75 -12.50
N TYR A 81 -1.63 -18.76 -11.18
CA TYR A 81 -0.80 -19.39 -10.17
C TYR A 81 -1.62 -19.59 -8.87
N PRO A 82 -1.18 -20.41 -7.90
CA PRO A 82 -2.01 -20.72 -6.72
C PRO A 82 -2.43 -19.51 -5.90
N ALA A 83 -1.64 -18.42 -5.83
CA ALA A 83 -1.89 -17.20 -5.08
C ALA A 83 -2.39 -17.47 -3.65
N SER A 84 -1.78 -18.42 -2.97
CA SER A 84 -2.20 -18.96 -1.68
C SER A 84 -1.09 -18.85 -0.63
N PHE A 85 -1.47 -19.01 0.64
CA PHE A 85 -0.53 -19.30 1.72
C PHE A 85 -1.18 -20.32 2.69
N TRP A 86 -0.59 -21.51 2.77
CA TRP A 86 -1.09 -22.54 3.67
C TRP A 86 -1.34 -22.00 5.09
N PRO A 87 -2.46 -22.33 5.75
CA PRO A 87 -3.51 -23.30 5.35
C PRO A 87 -4.67 -22.67 4.56
N LEU A 88 -4.51 -21.50 3.97
CA LEU A 88 -5.56 -20.75 3.28
C LEU A 88 -5.34 -20.74 1.74
N PRO A 89 -6.44 -20.85 0.96
CA PRO A 89 -7.85 -20.97 1.36
C PRO A 89 -8.25 -22.39 1.80
N SER A 90 -7.36 -23.38 1.74
CA SER A 90 -7.61 -24.75 2.15
C SER A 90 -6.37 -25.44 2.72
N LEU A 91 -6.55 -26.55 3.45
CA LEU A 91 -5.42 -27.38 3.94
C LEU A 91 -4.61 -28.05 2.81
N ALA A 92 -5.15 -28.11 1.60
CA ALA A 92 -4.45 -28.61 0.41
C ALA A 92 -3.69 -27.50 -0.34
N SER A 93 -3.84 -26.24 0.07
CA SER A 93 -3.18 -25.11 -0.58
C SER A 93 -1.67 -25.17 -0.39
N PRO A 94 -0.87 -24.77 -1.40
CA PRO A 94 0.57 -24.60 -1.22
C PRO A 94 0.90 -23.47 -0.23
N THR A 95 2.10 -23.53 0.34
CA THR A 95 2.70 -22.41 1.10
C THR A 95 2.87 -21.20 0.21
N ALA A 96 3.02 -20.00 0.80
CA ALA A 96 3.29 -18.79 0.05
C ALA A 96 4.55 -18.92 -0.81
N GLY A 97 5.64 -19.46 -0.24
CA GLY A 97 6.89 -19.66 -0.99
C GLY A 97 6.72 -20.58 -2.19
N ARG A 98 5.98 -21.68 -2.04
CA ARG A 98 5.69 -22.59 -3.16
C ARG A 98 4.78 -21.92 -4.20
N SER A 99 3.78 -21.20 -3.77
CA SER A 99 2.88 -20.43 -4.64
C SER A 99 3.64 -19.38 -5.46
N ILE A 100 4.51 -18.60 -4.79
CA ILE A 100 5.38 -17.61 -5.44
C ILE A 100 6.31 -18.27 -6.47
N ALA A 101 6.92 -19.41 -6.13
CA ALA A 101 7.81 -20.12 -7.07
C ALA A 101 7.08 -20.54 -8.36
N ILE A 102 5.86 -21.08 -8.22
CA ILE A 102 5.03 -21.47 -9.38
C ILE A 102 4.67 -20.22 -10.20
N GLY A 103 4.20 -19.15 -9.56
CA GLY A 103 3.86 -17.90 -10.24
C GLY A 103 5.06 -17.28 -10.96
N THR A 104 6.23 -17.32 -10.34
CA THR A 104 7.49 -16.85 -10.93
C THR A 104 7.79 -17.59 -12.24
N ASP A 105 7.70 -18.93 -12.24
CA ASP A 105 7.94 -19.73 -13.44
C ASP A 105 6.92 -19.43 -14.54
N ASN A 106 5.64 -19.30 -14.16
CA ASN A 106 4.56 -19.03 -15.10
C ASN A 106 4.70 -17.62 -15.73
N VAL A 107 5.16 -16.60 -14.96
CA VAL A 107 5.45 -15.26 -15.51
C VAL A 107 6.63 -15.34 -16.49
N VAL A 108 7.74 -15.99 -16.12
CA VAL A 108 8.89 -16.18 -17.02
C VAL A 108 8.48 -16.83 -18.33
N ASP A 109 7.71 -17.89 -18.23
CA ASP A 109 7.18 -18.61 -19.41
C ASP A 109 6.25 -17.74 -20.26
N ALA A 110 5.40 -16.93 -19.62
CA ALA A 110 4.50 -16.02 -20.33
C ALA A 110 5.29 -14.91 -21.06
N VAL A 111 6.30 -14.30 -20.41
CA VAL A 111 7.19 -13.31 -21.03
C VAL A 111 7.92 -13.91 -22.24
N ASN A 112 8.43 -15.14 -22.12
CA ASN A 112 9.17 -15.79 -23.19
C ASN A 112 8.29 -16.18 -24.39
N ARG A 113 7.00 -16.43 -24.15
CA ARG A 113 6.02 -16.70 -25.22
C ARG A 113 5.40 -15.45 -25.85
N SER A 114 5.55 -14.29 -25.22
CA SER A 114 5.00 -13.04 -25.73
C SER A 114 5.89 -12.47 -26.83
N ASP A 115 5.29 -11.97 -27.89
CA ASP A 115 5.98 -11.16 -28.90
C ASP A 115 6.02 -9.69 -28.47
N GLY A 116 6.99 -8.91 -29.01
CA GLY A 116 7.09 -7.48 -28.78
C GLY A 116 7.47 -7.10 -27.34
N THR A 117 6.96 -5.95 -26.90
CA THR A 117 7.23 -5.39 -25.58
C THR A 117 6.22 -5.91 -24.53
N VAL A 118 6.71 -6.16 -23.33
CA VAL A 118 5.91 -6.75 -22.24
C VAL A 118 5.97 -5.88 -21.00
N VAL A 119 4.81 -5.61 -20.39
CA VAL A 119 4.72 -5.08 -19.03
C VAL A 119 4.26 -6.18 -18.09
N VAL A 120 5.02 -6.45 -17.05
CA VAL A 120 4.65 -7.39 -15.97
C VAL A 120 4.17 -6.58 -14.78
N VAL A 121 2.94 -6.82 -14.36
CA VAL A 121 2.32 -6.17 -13.20
C VAL A 121 2.17 -7.18 -12.09
N GLY A 122 2.67 -6.86 -10.90
CA GLY A 122 2.52 -7.66 -9.68
C GLY A 122 1.78 -6.91 -8.58
N LEU A 123 0.82 -7.56 -7.90
CA LEU A 123 0.12 -7.00 -6.76
C LEU A 123 0.33 -7.88 -5.53
N SER A 124 0.78 -7.30 -4.39
CA SER A 124 0.91 -8.03 -3.13
C SER A 124 1.82 -9.27 -3.28
N GLN A 125 1.34 -10.50 -3.09
CA GLN A 125 2.08 -11.73 -3.39
C GLN A 125 2.57 -11.77 -4.85
N GLY A 126 1.76 -11.24 -5.79
CA GLY A 126 2.14 -11.12 -7.19
C GLY A 126 3.30 -10.17 -7.45
N SER A 127 3.57 -9.20 -6.56
CA SER A 127 4.77 -8.37 -6.65
C SER A 127 6.05 -9.16 -6.36
N VAL A 128 5.99 -10.09 -5.40
CA VAL A 128 7.09 -11.02 -5.12
C VAL A 128 7.31 -12.01 -6.27
N VAL A 129 6.22 -12.43 -6.93
CA VAL A 129 6.27 -13.22 -8.16
C VAL A 129 6.97 -12.43 -9.27
N ALA A 130 6.60 -11.18 -9.49
CA ALA A 130 7.20 -10.31 -10.50
C ALA A 130 8.69 -10.07 -10.24
N ASP A 131 9.09 -9.82 -8.98
CA ASP A 131 10.50 -9.67 -8.59
C ASP A 131 11.30 -10.97 -8.83
N GLY A 132 10.71 -12.12 -8.52
CA GLY A 132 11.31 -13.41 -8.81
C GLY A 132 11.49 -13.65 -10.31
N ALA A 133 10.48 -13.31 -11.12
CA ALA A 133 10.54 -13.43 -12.57
C ALA A 133 11.59 -12.47 -13.16
N MET A 134 11.64 -11.22 -12.69
CA MET A 134 12.63 -10.23 -13.08
C MET A 134 14.06 -10.74 -12.81
N ALA A 135 14.31 -11.35 -11.64
CA ALA A 135 15.60 -11.92 -11.30
C ALA A 135 15.96 -13.12 -12.18
N LYS A 136 15.01 -14.01 -12.48
CA LYS A 136 15.25 -15.17 -13.37
C LYS A 136 15.52 -14.76 -14.81
N LEU A 137 14.76 -13.84 -15.36
CA LEU A 137 14.96 -13.30 -16.70
C LEU A 137 16.30 -12.57 -16.83
N ASP A 138 16.75 -11.87 -15.78
CA ASP A 138 18.04 -11.20 -15.79
C ASP A 138 19.23 -12.18 -15.70
N ALA A 139 19.04 -13.29 -15.01
CA ALA A 139 20.07 -14.32 -14.86
C ALA A 139 20.19 -15.24 -16.09
N ASP A 140 19.18 -15.27 -16.97
CA ASP A 140 19.20 -16.05 -18.20
C ASP A 140 20.06 -15.33 -19.28
N PRO A 141 21.15 -15.94 -19.76
CA PRO A 141 21.94 -15.38 -20.84
C PRO A 141 21.16 -15.12 -22.15
N ASN A 142 20.06 -15.85 -22.36
CA ASN A 142 19.14 -15.67 -23.48
C ASN A 142 17.89 -14.87 -23.10
N GLY A 143 17.86 -14.31 -21.88
CA GLY A 143 16.74 -13.53 -21.39
C GLY A 143 16.52 -12.24 -22.20
N PRO A 144 15.30 -11.72 -22.21
CA PRO A 144 14.95 -10.56 -23.03
C PRO A 144 15.79 -9.33 -22.71
N ASP A 145 15.99 -8.49 -23.72
CA ASP A 145 16.67 -7.21 -23.56
C ASP A 145 15.92 -6.29 -22.61
N ARG A 146 16.66 -5.37 -21.94
CA ARG A 146 16.13 -4.39 -20.99
C ARG A 146 14.92 -3.62 -21.53
N GLY A 147 14.98 -3.18 -22.80
CA GLY A 147 13.91 -2.39 -23.42
C GLY A 147 12.66 -3.19 -23.76
N ARG A 148 12.72 -4.54 -23.70
CA ARG A 148 11.61 -5.40 -24.05
C ARG A 148 10.64 -5.64 -22.87
N VAL A 149 11.14 -5.63 -21.64
CA VAL A 149 10.32 -5.95 -20.45
C VAL A 149 10.43 -4.86 -19.40
N ARG A 150 9.30 -4.41 -18.88
CA ARG A 150 9.19 -3.49 -17.75
C ARG A 150 8.34 -4.11 -16.67
N PHE A 151 8.65 -3.78 -15.42
CA PHE A 151 7.91 -4.28 -14.25
C PHE A 151 7.21 -3.16 -13.51
N ILE A 152 6.03 -3.47 -12.96
CA ILE A 152 5.26 -2.58 -12.10
C ILE A 152 4.77 -3.40 -10.92
N VAL A 153 5.08 -2.99 -9.71
CA VAL A 153 4.72 -3.73 -8.49
C VAL A 153 3.95 -2.84 -7.51
N PHE A 154 2.86 -3.38 -7.00
CA PHE A 154 1.96 -2.73 -6.06
C PHE A 154 1.98 -3.44 -4.72
N GLY A 155 2.13 -2.69 -3.63
CA GLY A 155 2.02 -3.25 -2.28
C GLY A 155 3.04 -4.35 -1.98
N ASP A 156 4.29 -4.18 -2.41
CA ASP A 156 5.33 -5.19 -2.35
C ASP A 156 5.87 -5.39 -0.92
N PRO A 157 5.66 -6.59 -0.30
CA PRO A 157 6.15 -6.88 1.03
C PRO A 157 7.68 -6.95 1.13
N GLN A 158 8.41 -7.25 0.06
CA GLN A 158 9.89 -7.28 0.06
C GLN A 158 10.49 -5.88 0.21
N ARG A 159 9.79 -4.86 -0.28
CA ARG A 159 10.20 -3.46 -0.18
C ARG A 159 9.64 -2.75 1.06
N GLY A 160 8.72 -3.38 1.78
CA GLY A 160 8.08 -2.86 2.98
C GLY A 160 8.37 -3.69 4.23
N VAL A 161 7.41 -4.50 4.66
CA VAL A 161 7.42 -5.25 5.93
C VAL A 161 8.62 -6.19 6.09
N ALA A 162 9.19 -6.72 5.01
CA ALA A 162 10.40 -7.52 5.05
C ALA A 162 11.61 -6.77 5.66
N LYS A 163 11.61 -5.43 5.61
CA LYS A 163 12.67 -4.60 6.21
C LYS A 163 12.66 -4.57 7.74
N LEU A 164 11.61 -5.09 8.39
CA LEU A 164 11.54 -5.16 9.85
C LEU A 164 12.39 -6.28 10.43
N VAL A 165 12.73 -7.29 9.65
CA VAL A 165 13.52 -8.45 10.08
C VAL A 165 14.88 -8.47 9.38
N PRO A 166 15.88 -9.19 9.94
CA PRO A 166 17.17 -9.37 9.27
C PRO A 166 16.99 -9.96 7.87
N GLU A 167 17.85 -9.50 6.95
CA GLU A 167 17.89 -10.02 5.57
C GLU A 167 18.04 -11.55 5.57
N GLY A 168 17.24 -12.23 4.75
CA GLY A 168 17.24 -13.68 4.64
C GLY A 168 16.50 -14.42 5.75
N THR A 169 15.84 -13.72 6.69
CA THR A 169 15.03 -14.36 7.74
C THR A 169 13.99 -15.28 7.10
N TYR A 170 14.04 -16.56 7.46
CA TYR A 170 13.05 -17.54 7.01
C TYR A 170 11.81 -17.50 7.91
N ILE A 171 10.64 -17.43 7.31
CA ILE A 171 9.32 -17.41 7.99
C ILE A 171 8.65 -18.75 7.70
N PRO A 172 8.72 -19.72 8.63
CA PRO A 172 8.32 -21.12 8.35
C PRO A 172 6.84 -21.26 7.93
N LEU A 173 5.95 -20.48 8.55
CA LEU A 173 4.51 -20.53 8.24
C LEU A 173 4.20 -20.15 6.78
N LEU A 174 4.98 -19.22 6.22
CA LEU A 174 4.84 -18.76 4.85
C LEU A 174 5.74 -19.56 3.89
N ASP A 175 6.70 -20.34 4.42
CA ASP A 175 7.78 -20.96 3.64
C ASP A 175 8.48 -19.92 2.75
N TRP A 176 8.77 -18.77 3.31
CA TRP A 176 9.28 -17.62 2.60
C TRP A 176 10.45 -16.97 3.33
N ARG A 177 11.37 -16.40 2.57
CA ARG A 177 12.48 -15.62 3.11
C ARG A 177 12.27 -14.14 2.85
N ALA A 178 12.41 -13.34 3.92
CA ALA A 178 12.39 -11.89 3.86
C ALA A 178 13.71 -11.39 3.23
N THR A 179 13.73 -11.26 1.91
CA THR A 179 14.88 -10.76 1.15
C THR A 179 14.51 -9.49 0.41
N ALA A 180 15.48 -8.60 0.22
CA ALA A 180 15.30 -7.49 -0.72
C ALA A 180 15.25 -8.03 -2.16
N PRO A 181 14.53 -7.38 -3.08
CA PRO A 181 14.59 -7.71 -4.48
C PRO A 181 16.01 -7.63 -5.04
N THR A 182 16.36 -8.58 -5.91
CA THR A 182 17.68 -8.63 -6.55
C THR A 182 17.82 -7.50 -7.57
N GLU A 183 18.99 -6.87 -7.62
CA GLU A 183 19.32 -5.91 -8.68
C GLU A 183 19.32 -6.61 -10.04
N THR A 184 18.63 -6.03 -11.02
CA THR A 184 18.52 -6.53 -12.39
C THR A 184 18.73 -5.42 -13.40
N LYS A 185 18.90 -5.78 -14.67
CA LYS A 185 18.98 -4.82 -15.79
C LYS A 185 17.64 -4.14 -16.12
N TYR A 186 16.50 -4.67 -15.60
CA TYR A 186 15.16 -4.18 -15.94
C TYR A 186 14.74 -2.99 -15.11
N ASP A 187 13.89 -2.14 -15.69
CA ASP A 187 13.25 -1.05 -14.98
C ASP A 187 12.00 -1.53 -14.22
N VAL A 188 11.79 -1.00 -13.02
CA VAL A 188 10.65 -1.31 -12.17
C VAL A 188 10.03 -0.05 -11.58
N ASP A 189 8.72 0.10 -11.72
CA ASP A 189 7.91 1.07 -11.00
C ASP A 189 7.31 0.41 -9.76
N VAL A 190 7.54 1.01 -8.61
CA VAL A 190 7.09 0.52 -7.31
C VAL A 190 6.03 1.45 -6.77
N ILE A 191 4.81 0.96 -6.60
CA ILE A 191 3.71 1.74 -6.05
C ILE A 191 3.48 1.31 -4.60
N VAL A 192 3.67 2.26 -3.70
CA VAL A 192 3.54 2.10 -2.25
C VAL A 192 2.28 2.82 -1.81
N GLY A 193 1.34 2.12 -1.20
CA GLY A 193 0.20 2.76 -0.55
C GLY A 193 0.61 3.35 0.81
N GLU A 194 0.29 4.61 1.05
CA GLU A 194 0.55 5.21 2.36
C GLU A 194 -0.24 4.49 3.45
N TYR A 195 0.45 4.01 4.49
CA TYR A 195 -0.07 3.16 5.57
C TYR A 195 -0.48 1.73 5.17
N ASP A 196 -0.09 1.26 3.98
CA ASP A 196 -0.23 -0.14 3.62
C ASP A 196 0.68 -1.03 4.50
N PRO A 197 0.15 -2.01 5.25
CA PRO A 197 0.95 -2.81 6.16
C PRO A 197 2.01 -3.67 5.47
N LEU A 198 1.92 -3.90 4.16
CA LEU A 198 2.90 -4.69 3.43
C LEU A 198 4.00 -3.84 2.81
N SER A 199 3.66 -2.75 2.12
CA SER A 199 4.62 -1.90 1.42
C SER A 199 5.09 -0.67 2.20
N ASP A 200 4.30 -0.21 3.17
CA ASP A 200 4.58 0.95 4.03
C ASP A 200 4.32 0.60 5.52
N TYR A 201 4.98 -0.45 6.02
CA TYR A 201 4.82 -0.84 7.42
C TYR A 201 5.53 0.15 8.35
N PRO A 202 4.94 0.49 9.54
CA PRO A 202 5.59 1.36 10.50
C PRO A 202 6.87 0.74 11.04
N ASP A 203 7.97 1.47 10.95
CA ASP A 203 9.30 1.02 11.39
C ASP A 203 9.60 1.34 12.86
N ARG A 204 8.59 1.85 13.59
CA ARG A 204 8.56 2.02 15.05
C ARG A 204 7.43 1.21 15.68
N PRO A 205 7.53 -0.14 15.71
CA PRO A 205 6.44 -1.03 16.13
C PRO A 205 6.08 -0.95 17.62
N TRP A 206 6.67 -0.05 18.38
CA TRP A 206 6.28 0.33 19.74
C TRP A 206 5.21 1.43 19.78
N ASN A 207 4.83 2.00 18.63
CA ASN A 207 3.72 2.94 18.51
C ASN A 207 2.44 2.20 18.13
N LEU A 208 1.72 1.70 19.14
CA LEU A 208 0.53 0.88 18.94
C LEU A 208 -0.59 1.57 18.16
N VAL A 209 -0.66 2.91 18.19
CA VAL A 209 -1.66 3.66 17.39
C VAL A 209 -1.32 3.55 15.90
N THR A 210 -0.05 3.64 15.56
CA THR A 210 0.41 3.45 14.19
C THR A 210 0.20 2.01 13.73
N ASP A 211 0.49 1.02 14.59
CA ASP A 211 0.28 -0.39 14.26
C ASP A 211 -1.20 -0.70 14.01
N ALA A 212 -2.10 -0.14 14.83
CA ALA A 212 -3.54 -0.25 14.60
C ALA A 212 -3.98 0.41 13.29
N ASN A 213 -3.40 1.57 12.94
CA ASN A 213 -3.65 2.22 11.67
C ASN A 213 -3.19 1.36 10.49
N ALA A 214 -1.98 0.79 10.57
CA ALA A 214 -1.43 -0.10 9.54
C ALA A 214 -2.26 -1.38 9.40
N ALA A 215 -2.73 -1.98 10.51
CA ALA A 215 -3.60 -3.15 10.46
C ALA A 215 -4.91 -2.88 9.68
N LEU A 216 -5.53 -1.72 9.90
CA LEU A 216 -6.69 -1.28 9.11
C LEU A 216 -6.32 -0.89 7.68
N GLY A 217 -5.07 -0.48 7.44
CA GLY A 217 -4.51 -0.25 6.11
C GLY A 217 -4.60 -1.48 5.20
N MET A 218 -4.62 -2.71 5.76
CA MET A 218 -4.86 -3.91 4.97
C MET A 218 -6.20 -3.84 4.22
N ALA A 219 -7.26 -3.42 4.88
CA ALA A 219 -8.60 -3.36 4.29
C ALA A 219 -8.82 -2.08 3.44
N TYR A 220 -8.30 -0.94 3.88
CA TYR A 220 -8.64 0.36 3.30
C TYR A 220 -7.59 0.92 2.33
N VAL A 221 -6.38 0.36 2.33
CA VAL A 221 -5.30 0.78 1.43
C VAL A 221 -4.84 -0.39 0.56
N HIS A 222 -4.32 -1.47 1.16
CA HIS A 222 -3.71 -2.57 0.42
C HIS A 222 -4.63 -3.19 -0.62
N THR A 223 -5.91 -3.42 -0.25
CA THR A 223 -6.92 -3.98 -1.17
C THR A 223 -7.38 -2.99 -2.25
N GLN A 224 -7.06 -1.71 -2.10
CA GLN A 224 -7.44 -0.65 -3.04
C GLN A 224 -6.27 -0.21 -3.94
N LEU A 225 -5.06 -0.72 -3.71
CA LEU A 225 -3.92 -0.44 -4.58
C LEU A 225 -4.22 -0.87 -6.02
N GLY A 226 -3.90 0.00 -6.98
CA GLY A 226 -4.20 -0.21 -8.40
C GLY A 226 -5.53 0.39 -8.87
N VAL A 227 -6.37 0.88 -7.96
CA VAL A 227 -7.57 1.68 -8.30
C VAL A 227 -7.25 3.17 -8.44
N SER A 228 -6.20 3.64 -7.76
CA SER A 228 -5.71 5.02 -7.85
C SER A 228 -5.27 5.38 -9.27
N LYS A 229 -5.41 6.63 -9.65
CA LYS A 229 -4.99 7.09 -10.98
C LYS A 229 -3.52 7.44 -10.98
N PRO A 230 -2.80 7.25 -12.12
CA PRO A 230 -1.39 7.64 -12.23
C PRO A 230 -1.11 9.09 -11.81
N ASP A 231 -2.01 10.01 -12.15
CA ASP A 231 -1.87 11.44 -11.86
C ASP A 231 -1.95 11.76 -10.35
N ASP A 232 -2.49 10.85 -9.54
CA ASP A 232 -2.61 11.00 -8.09
C ASP A 232 -1.35 10.48 -7.36
N LEU A 233 -0.42 9.82 -8.07
CA LEU A 233 0.81 9.26 -7.51
C LEU A 233 1.92 10.30 -7.41
N GLN A 234 2.63 10.26 -6.29
CA GLN A 234 3.80 11.09 -6.04
C GLN A 234 5.10 10.29 -6.24
N GLU A 235 5.95 10.66 -7.19
CA GLU A 235 7.31 10.10 -7.27
C GLU A 235 8.11 10.54 -6.04
N VAL A 236 8.60 9.56 -5.26
CA VAL A 236 9.34 9.79 -4.02
C VAL A 236 10.82 9.39 -4.12
N SER A 237 11.17 8.51 -5.04
CA SER A 237 12.57 8.19 -5.36
C SER A 237 12.72 7.63 -6.77
N ARG A 238 13.93 7.83 -7.34
CA ARG A 238 14.37 7.21 -8.60
C ARG A 238 15.84 6.85 -8.46
N GLU A 239 16.12 5.56 -8.55
CA GLU A 239 17.47 5.04 -8.34
C GLU A 239 17.85 4.08 -9.46
N THR A 240 19.05 4.24 -10.01
CA THR A 240 19.61 3.31 -11.01
C THR A 240 20.66 2.43 -10.33
N ASN A 241 20.49 1.13 -10.46
CA ASN A 241 21.37 0.14 -9.83
C ASN A 241 22.65 -0.14 -10.67
N SER A 242 23.51 -1.01 -10.14
CA SER A 242 24.79 -1.36 -10.78
C SER A 242 24.66 -2.07 -12.15
N LYS A 243 23.51 -2.70 -12.42
CA LYS A 243 23.19 -3.37 -13.70
C LYS A 243 22.49 -2.45 -14.70
N GLY A 244 22.25 -1.20 -14.33
CA GLY A 244 21.61 -0.18 -15.16
C GLY A 244 20.08 -0.15 -15.08
N GLY A 245 19.44 -1.07 -14.38
CA GLY A 245 18.00 -1.05 -14.13
C GLY A 245 17.61 0.12 -13.23
N THR A 246 16.50 0.77 -13.51
CA THR A 246 15.99 1.91 -12.74
C THR A 246 14.77 1.50 -11.92
N THR A 247 14.84 1.72 -10.61
CA THR A 247 13.69 1.62 -9.70
C THR A 247 13.12 3.01 -9.47
N THR A 248 11.86 3.22 -9.86
CA THR A 248 11.12 4.44 -9.54
C THR A 248 10.05 4.10 -8.51
N THR A 249 10.07 4.77 -7.37
CA THR A 249 9.07 4.56 -6.31
C THR A 249 8.06 5.69 -6.29
N TYR A 250 6.81 5.33 -6.30
CA TYR A 250 5.66 6.24 -6.20
C TYR A 250 4.90 5.97 -4.91
N LEU A 251 4.45 7.04 -4.27
CA LEU A 251 3.56 7.00 -3.11
C LEU A 251 2.13 7.30 -3.56
N ASP A 252 1.23 6.39 -3.25
CA ASP A 252 -0.22 6.59 -3.30
C ASP A 252 -0.65 7.12 -1.93
N ALA A 253 -0.80 8.44 -1.83
CA ALA A 253 -1.00 9.13 -0.57
C ALA A 253 -2.42 8.92 -0.03
N ALA A 254 -2.55 8.51 1.24
CA ALA A 254 -3.83 8.32 1.88
C ALA A 254 -4.45 9.67 2.31
N GLU A 255 -5.58 10.01 1.72
CA GLU A 255 -6.35 11.20 2.10
C GLU A 255 -6.79 11.12 3.57
N ASN A 256 -7.29 9.95 3.98
CA ASN A 256 -7.79 9.68 5.33
C ASN A 256 -6.96 8.59 6.01
N LEU A 257 -6.88 8.64 7.35
CA LEU A 257 -6.26 7.56 8.10
C LEU A 257 -7.10 6.28 8.02
N PRO A 258 -6.50 5.12 7.69
CA PRO A 258 -7.19 3.83 7.81
C PRO A 258 -7.86 3.63 9.18
N LEU A 259 -7.24 4.13 10.26
CA LEU A 259 -7.72 4.01 11.64
C LEU A 259 -9.10 4.62 11.86
N THR A 260 -9.46 5.64 11.13
CA THR A 260 -10.72 6.39 11.29
C THR A 260 -11.77 6.01 10.23
N ARG A 261 -11.39 5.29 9.18
CA ARG A 261 -12.31 4.87 8.11
C ARG A 261 -13.54 4.10 8.62
N PRO A 262 -13.44 3.15 9.58
CA PRO A 262 -14.61 2.46 10.12
C PRO A 262 -15.67 3.40 10.72
N LEU A 263 -15.28 4.59 11.20
CA LEU A 263 -16.23 5.57 11.71
C LEU A 263 -17.13 6.14 10.60
N ARG A 264 -16.59 6.30 9.39
CA ARG A 264 -17.37 6.71 8.20
C ARG A 264 -18.33 5.62 7.78
N ASP A 265 -17.86 4.36 7.80
CA ASP A 265 -18.66 3.19 7.41
C ASP A 265 -19.89 3.01 8.29
N VAL A 266 -19.80 3.38 9.59
CA VAL A 266 -20.95 3.37 10.51
C VAL A 266 -21.73 4.69 10.55
N GLY A 267 -21.47 5.61 9.62
CA GLY A 267 -22.23 6.84 9.40
C GLY A 267 -21.90 7.99 10.37
N VAL A 268 -20.71 8.01 10.97
CA VAL A 268 -20.23 9.20 11.68
C VAL A 268 -20.00 10.33 10.66
N PRO A 269 -20.51 11.55 10.89
CA PRO A 269 -20.35 12.68 9.97
C PRO A 269 -18.88 12.94 9.62
N ASP A 270 -18.58 13.13 8.33
CA ASP A 270 -17.23 13.35 7.81
C ASP A 270 -16.47 14.44 8.54
N ALA A 271 -17.10 15.58 8.82
CA ALA A 271 -16.45 16.67 9.55
C ALA A 271 -15.95 16.31 10.97
N LEU A 272 -16.55 15.26 11.59
CA LEU A 272 -16.05 14.77 12.88
C LEU A 272 -14.89 13.78 12.69
N VAL A 273 -14.96 12.98 11.64
CA VAL A 273 -13.90 12.04 11.30
C VAL A 273 -12.67 12.79 10.81
N ASP A 274 -12.82 13.85 10.01
CA ASP A 274 -11.71 14.72 9.57
C ASP A 274 -10.97 15.33 10.76
N LYS A 275 -11.72 15.77 11.78
CA LYS A 275 -11.09 16.27 13.03
C LYS A 275 -10.36 15.18 13.80
N ALA A 276 -10.87 13.94 13.78
CA ALA A 276 -10.17 12.82 14.40
C ALA A 276 -8.89 12.49 13.61
N ASP A 277 -8.93 12.53 12.28
CA ASP A 277 -7.77 12.39 11.42
C ASP A 277 -6.71 13.45 11.70
N GLU A 278 -7.11 14.73 11.77
CA GLU A 278 -6.20 15.83 12.07
C GLU A 278 -5.46 15.64 13.40
N VAL A 279 -6.16 15.17 14.44
CA VAL A 279 -5.58 14.93 15.77
C VAL A 279 -4.70 13.69 15.81
N LEU A 280 -5.11 12.62 15.11
CA LEU A 280 -4.43 11.32 15.16
C LEU A 280 -3.27 11.21 14.16
N ARG A 281 -3.31 11.91 13.03
CA ARG A 281 -2.29 11.83 11.98
C ARG A 281 -0.87 12.08 12.49
N PRO A 282 -0.57 13.11 13.31
CA PRO A 282 0.78 13.28 13.84
C PRO A 282 1.24 12.11 14.73
N VAL A 283 0.30 11.44 15.42
CA VAL A 283 0.61 10.27 16.27
C VAL A 283 0.89 9.05 15.41
N VAL A 284 0.08 8.82 14.37
CA VAL A 284 0.28 7.76 13.39
C VAL A 284 1.59 7.97 12.64
N ASP A 285 1.82 9.16 12.11
CA ASP A 285 3.03 9.51 11.34
C ASP A 285 4.31 9.35 12.17
N ALA A 286 4.23 9.55 13.50
CA ALA A 286 5.36 9.33 14.38
C ALA A 286 5.89 7.89 14.41
N GLY A 287 5.13 6.92 13.92
CA GLY A 287 5.54 5.52 13.76
C GLY A 287 6.34 5.24 12.49
N TYR A 288 6.47 6.21 11.59
CA TYR A 288 7.16 6.07 10.31
C TYR A 288 8.38 6.99 10.24
N SER A 289 9.59 6.43 10.08
CA SER A 289 10.82 7.24 9.95
C SER A 289 10.84 8.07 8.66
N ARG A 290 10.11 7.66 7.64
CA ARG A 290 9.96 8.44 6.39
C ARG A 290 9.27 9.81 6.59
N LYS A 291 8.55 9.97 7.69
CA LYS A 291 7.89 11.24 8.08
C LYS A 291 8.76 12.11 9.00
N ASP A 292 9.97 11.65 9.34
CA ASP A 292 10.87 12.39 10.21
C ASP A 292 11.36 13.67 9.54
N LYS A 293 11.44 14.73 10.34
CA LYS A 293 12.04 15.99 9.92
C LYS A 293 13.56 15.89 9.97
N ALA A 294 14.23 16.74 9.22
CA ALA A 294 15.68 16.86 9.29
C ALA A 294 16.14 17.08 10.74
N GLY A 295 17.09 16.28 11.21
CA GLY A 295 17.58 16.31 12.58
C GLY A 295 16.82 15.43 13.58
N ASP A 296 15.77 14.74 13.18
CA ASP A 296 15.11 13.74 14.03
C ASP A 296 16.04 12.55 14.26
N THR A 297 16.27 12.21 15.53
CA THR A 297 17.15 11.13 15.95
C THR A 297 16.41 9.98 16.64
N ARG A 298 15.06 9.97 16.55
CA ARG A 298 14.26 8.88 17.11
C ARG A 298 14.66 7.55 16.46
N PRO A 299 14.84 6.48 17.26
CA PRO A 299 15.20 5.18 16.70
C PRO A 299 14.05 4.57 15.91
N TYR A 300 14.40 3.73 14.94
CA TYR A 300 13.49 2.91 14.15
C TYR A 300 14.12 1.57 13.79
N ILE A 301 13.34 0.59 13.37
CA ILE A 301 13.83 -0.72 12.93
C ILE A 301 14.15 -0.67 11.43
N TYR A 302 15.32 -1.15 11.08
CA TYR A 302 15.72 -1.38 9.70
C TYR A 302 16.53 -2.66 9.59
N ARG A 303 16.05 -3.62 8.78
CA ARG A 303 16.67 -4.97 8.63
C ARG A 303 16.93 -5.65 9.97
N GLY A 304 15.94 -5.61 10.87
CA GLY A 304 16.00 -6.20 12.21
C GLY A 304 16.93 -5.49 13.20
N GLN A 305 17.52 -4.37 12.83
CA GLN A 305 18.41 -3.58 13.67
C GLN A 305 17.73 -2.29 14.12
N LEU A 306 17.98 -1.91 15.37
CA LEU A 306 17.58 -0.59 15.87
C LEU A 306 18.58 0.43 15.35
N VAL A 307 18.15 1.35 14.51
CA VAL A 307 19.00 2.38 13.90
C VAL A 307 18.51 3.78 14.28
N ARG A 308 19.41 4.77 14.15
CA ARG A 308 19.10 6.20 14.27
C ARG A 308 19.69 6.95 13.08
N ALA A 309 18.99 7.98 12.65
CA ALA A 309 19.63 8.97 11.80
C ALA A 309 20.65 9.77 12.63
N THR A 310 21.84 9.99 12.09
CA THR A 310 22.80 10.92 12.69
C THR A 310 22.59 12.31 12.09
N SER A 311 23.09 13.33 12.76
CA SER A 311 23.05 14.71 12.26
C SER A 311 23.77 14.89 10.92
N SER A 312 24.63 13.93 10.52
CA SER A 312 25.31 13.86 9.22
C SER A 312 24.55 13.05 8.15
N GLY A 313 23.33 12.58 8.45
CA GLY A 313 22.55 11.76 7.52
C GLY A 313 22.98 10.29 7.44
N VAL A 314 24.04 9.87 8.15
CA VAL A 314 24.49 8.49 8.17
C VAL A 314 23.66 7.70 9.17
N LYS A 315 23.15 6.51 8.78
CA LYS A 315 22.45 5.59 9.68
C LYS A 315 23.48 4.96 10.64
N SER A 316 23.27 5.07 11.96
CA SER A 316 24.07 4.37 12.97
C SER A 316 23.26 3.27 13.65
N VAL A 317 23.87 2.09 13.81
CA VAL A 317 23.26 0.97 14.54
C VAL A 317 23.37 1.25 16.04
N VAL A 318 22.26 1.12 16.75
CA VAL A 318 22.22 1.23 18.21
C VAL A 318 22.50 -0.15 18.80
N ALA A 319 23.67 -0.31 19.42
CA ALA A 319 24.19 -1.62 19.84
C ALA A 319 23.40 -2.34 20.95
N THR A 320 22.44 -1.68 21.61
CA THR A 320 21.59 -2.32 22.64
C THR A 320 20.20 -1.71 22.63
N PRO A 321 19.12 -2.49 22.52
CA PRO A 321 17.78 -1.95 22.69
C PRO A 321 17.58 -1.59 24.17
N GLN A 322 17.68 -0.30 24.51
CA GLN A 322 17.02 0.14 25.73
C GLN A 322 15.53 -0.17 25.56
N ARG A 323 14.93 -0.84 26.55
CA ARG A 323 13.47 -1.00 26.61
C ARG A 323 12.84 0.39 26.52
N VAL A 324 12.44 0.78 25.32
CA VAL A 324 11.60 1.96 25.11
C VAL A 324 10.24 1.55 25.64
N GLY A 325 9.89 2.02 26.81
CA GLY A 325 8.55 1.85 27.36
C GLY A 325 7.51 2.44 26.39
N PRO A 326 6.27 1.96 26.42
CA PRO A 326 5.22 2.45 25.55
C PRO A 326 5.13 3.97 25.68
N GLN A 327 5.20 4.67 24.55
CA GLN A 327 5.00 6.14 24.55
C GLN A 327 3.63 6.42 25.18
N LYS A 328 3.63 7.07 26.31
CA LYS A 328 2.39 7.51 26.96
C LYS A 328 1.78 8.58 26.05
N LEU A 329 0.61 8.28 25.48
CA LEU A 329 -0.19 9.31 24.84
C LEU A 329 -0.31 10.50 25.81
N SER A 330 -0.13 11.72 25.30
CA SER A 330 -0.30 12.93 26.12
C SER A 330 -1.72 12.93 26.71
N SER A 331 -1.87 13.50 27.89
CA SER A 331 -3.18 13.58 28.57
C SER A 331 -4.25 14.26 27.73
N SER A 332 -3.87 15.19 26.84
CA SER A 332 -4.77 15.86 25.90
C SER A 332 -5.29 14.91 24.81
N ILE A 333 -4.43 14.08 24.23
CA ILE A 333 -4.85 13.09 23.22
C ILE A 333 -5.73 12.01 23.85
N ARG A 334 -5.40 11.53 25.07
CA ARG A 334 -6.26 10.60 25.81
C ARG A 334 -7.64 11.17 26.09
N ALA A 335 -7.72 12.45 26.46
CA ALA A 335 -8.99 13.12 26.74
C ALA A 335 -9.84 13.27 25.46
N GLU A 336 -9.23 13.57 24.31
CA GLU A 336 -9.94 13.67 23.03
C GLU A 336 -10.43 12.30 22.53
N VAL A 337 -9.59 11.28 22.57
CA VAL A 337 -9.99 9.90 22.21
C VAL A 337 -11.10 9.39 23.12
N ALA A 338 -11.04 9.67 24.46
CA ALA A 338 -12.10 9.31 25.38
C ALA A 338 -13.43 10.02 25.07
N LYS A 339 -13.40 11.31 24.72
CA LYS A 339 -14.60 12.07 24.31
C LYS A 339 -15.24 11.53 23.03
N ILE A 340 -14.43 11.08 22.08
CA ILE A 340 -14.91 10.46 20.84
C ILE A 340 -15.55 9.10 21.13
N ALA A 341 -14.88 8.27 21.94
CA ALA A 341 -15.40 6.97 22.36
C ALA A 341 -16.73 7.09 23.12
N ASP A 342 -16.83 8.05 24.04
CA ASP A 342 -18.06 8.30 24.82
C ASP A 342 -19.23 8.75 23.93
N LYS A 343 -18.97 9.64 22.96
CA LYS A 343 -20.00 10.04 21.98
C LYS A 343 -20.50 8.90 21.09
N VAL A 344 -19.62 7.98 20.71
CA VAL A 344 -19.99 6.79 19.91
C VAL A 344 -20.84 5.85 20.76
N THR A 345 -20.44 5.60 22.00
CA THR A 345 -21.16 4.70 22.92
C THR A 345 -22.56 5.22 23.28
N HIS A 346 -22.70 6.52 23.56
CA HIS A 346 -24.00 7.13 23.84
C HIS A 346 -24.96 7.12 22.64
N ARG A 347 -24.43 7.15 21.41
CA ARG A 347 -25.27 7.12 20.20
C ARG A 347 -25.77 5.71 19.90
N THR A 348 -24.95 4.68 20.11
CA THR A 348 -25.35 3.28 19.96
C THR A 348 -26.39 2.86 20.98
N THR A 349 -26.27 3.28 22.24
CA THR A 349 -27.27 3.01 23.28
C THR A 349 -28.61 3.71 23.02
N ARG A 350 -28.59 4.90 22.39
CA ARG A 350 -29.82 5.63 22.05
C ARG A 350 -30.54 5.04 20.82
N ALA A 351 -29.80 4.43 19.89
CA ALA A 351 -30.36 3.73 18.73
C ALA A 351 -31.00 2.38 19.09
N VAL A 352 -30.42 1.68 20.09
CA VAL A 352 -30.95 0.38 20.55
C VAL A 352 -32.12 0.56 21.56
N GLY A 353 -32.19 1.68 22.28
CA GLY A 353 -33.25 1.99 23.26
C GLY A 353 -34.53 2.54 22.64
N GLY A 354 -34.58 2.81 21.35
CA GLY A 354 -35.72 3.44 20.64
C GLY A 354 -36.75 2.49 20.07
N THR A 355 -36.58 1.18 20.11
CA THR A 355 -37.46 0.19 19.46
C THR A 355 -38.30 -0.70 20.41
N SER A 356 -38.39 -0.38 21.71
CA SER A 356 -39.22 -1.16 22.64
C SER A 356 -40.28 -0.27 23.32
N LYS A 357 -41.14 0.36 22.52
CA LYS A 357 -42.39 0.93 23.06
C LYS A 357 -43.47 1.08 21.98
N ALA A 358 -44.06 -0.02 21.55
CA ALA A 358 -45.41 -0.07 20.98
C ALA A 358 -45.84 -1.54 20.89
N THR A 359 -46.70 -1.95 21.77
CA THR A 359 -47.95 -2.68 21.60
C THR A 359 -48.29 -3.43 22.88
N ALA A 360 -48.97 -2.73 23.76
CA ALA A 360 -49.96 -3.36 24.62
C ALA A 360 -51.30 -2.70 24.22
N GLY A 361 -52.00 -3.35 23.31
CA GLY A 361 -53.36 -3.06 22.91
C GLY A 361 -54.27 -4.07 23.57
N ASP A 362 -55.03 -3.58 24.42
CA ASP A 362 -56.25 -4.01 25.04
C ASP A 362 -57.18 -4.75 24.07
N GLY A 363 -57.81 -5.82 24.50
CA GLY A 363 -58.82 -6.60 23.81
C GLY A 363 -59.70 -7.30 24.79
N SER A 364 -60.64 -6.53 25.32
CA SER A 364 -61.87 -7.08 25.94
C SER A 364 -62.96 -6.93 24.88
N ASP A 365 -63.54 -8.00 24.48
CA ASP A 365 -64.91 -8.52 24.35
C ASP A 365 -64.96 -9.60 23.28
#